data_776afef589daf45d8eb2771f5739842c
#
_entry.id   776afef589daf45d8eb2771f5739842c
#
_cell.length_a   1.000
_cell.length_b   1.000
_cell.length_c   1.000
_cell.angle_alpha   90.00
_cell.angle_beta   90.00
_cell.angle_gamma   90.00
#
_symmetry.space_group_name_H-M   'P 1'
#
loop_
_entity.id
_entity.type
_entity.pdbx_description
1 polymer ?
#
loop_
_entity_poly.entity_id
_entity_poly.type
_entity_poly.pdbx_seq_one_letter_code
_entity_poly.pdbx_strand_id
1 'polypeptide(L)'
;MDTDEYEDVESLLNKPVEYVLTANVITLESDRSVSDAVTLMKEKNSRSMLVTHNGEAIGIVTKTDILFKVMAQGKNPNKVKLREIMSSPIITISPKTSIGDALAVMEKHILRQLVVSSGSTVIGMVSRDELFERIHKASMVVSQTALKGTPVCIINPNAIAFVKDAISAKLACPYCNSPFDDKSALSRHIDRLHIGSGLLEGDVRRIVD
;
A
#
# COMPACT_ATOMS: atom_id res chain seq x y z
N MET A 1 -9.58 14.33 26.55
CA MET A 1 -9.71 12.90 26.89
C MET A 1 -10.12 12.23 25.60
N ASP A 2 -9.13 12.03 24.74
CA ASP A 2 -9.34 11.38 23.46
C ASP A 2 -9.38 9.88 23.73
N THR A 3 -10.58 9.32 23.70
CA THR A 3 -10.77 7.88 23.61
C THR A 3 -10.40 7.51 22.18
N ASP A 4 -9.12 7.19 21.95
CA ASP A 4 -8.71 6.41 20.80
C ASP A 4 -9.40 5.04 20.93
N GLU A 5 -10.60 4.97 20.39
CA GLU A 5 -11.39 3.76 20.28
C GLU A 5 -10.57 2.81 19.38
N TYR A 6 -10.07 1.73 19.96
CA TYR A 6 -9.24 0.73 19.27
C TYR A 6 -10.02 0.14 18.10
N GLU A 7 -9.75 0.68 16.92
CA GLU A 7 -10.39 0.25 15.70
C GLU A 7 -9.74 -1.04 15.19
N ASP A 8 -10.53 -2.10 15.04
CA ASP A 8 -10.06 -3.33 14.40
C ASP A 8 -10.04 -3.19 12.86
N VAL A 9 -9.31 -4.09 12.21
CA VAL A 9 -9.12 -4.07 10.75
C VAL A 9 -10.43 -4.24 9.99
N GLU A 10 -11.35 -5.06 10.48
CA GLU A 10 -12.64 -5.32 9.83
C GLU A 10 -13.53 -4.07 9.87
N SER A 11 -13.59 -3.41 11.02
CA SER A 11 -14.28 -2.14 11.18
C SER A 11 -13.70 -1.08 10.25
N LEU A 12 -12.37 -0.96 10.18
CA LEU A 12 -11.69 -0.02 9.29
C LEU A 12 -12.01 -0.28 7.81
N LEU A 13 -11.98 -1.54 7.36
CA LEU A 13 -12.27 -1.89 5.97
C LEU A 13 -13.70 -1.57 5.54
N ASN A 14 -14.64 -1.58 6.48
CA ASN A 14 -16.05 -1.24 6.24
C ASN A 14 -16.31 0.27 6.26
N LYS A 15 -15.37 1.11 6.73
CA LYS A 15 -15.52 2.56 6.70
C LYS A 15 -15.49 3.13 5.30
N PRO A 16 -16.23 4.22 5.04
CA PRO A 16 -16.20 4.92 3.77
C PRO A 16 -14.85 5.62 3.55
N VAL A 17 -14.41 5.69 2.29
CA VAL A 17 -13.11 6.32 1.93
C VAL A 17 -13.03 7.80 2.27
N GLU A 18 -14.15 8.49 2.45
CA GLU A 18 -14.17 9.89 2.93
C GLU A 18 -13.48 10.07 4.28
N TYR A 19 -13.42 9.01 5.10
CA TYR A 19 -12.73 9.00 6.38
C TYR A 19 -11.19 9.09 6.26
N VAL A 20 -10.65 8.69 5.12
CA VAL A 20 -9.21 8.61 4.84
C VAL A 20 -8.78 9.46 3.65
N LEU A 21 -9.66 10.35 3.21
CA LEU A 21 -9.50 11.16 2.02
C LEU A 21 -8.39 12.20 2.19
N THR A 22 -7.49 12.28 1.20
CA THR A 22 -6.57 13.40 1.07
C THR A 22 -7.19 14.46 0.16
N ALA A 23 -7.58 15.61 0.75
CA ALA A 23 -8.24 16.69 0.01
C ALA A 23 -7.29 17.53 -0.87
N ASN A 24 -5.98 17.56 -0.56
CA ASN A 24 -5.00 18.34 -1.30
C ASN A 24 -4.58 17.64 -2.60
N VAL A 25 -5.45 17.70 -3.61
CA VAL A 25 -5.17 17.18 -4.95
C VAL A 25 -4.54 18.28 -5.78
N ILE A 26 -3.33 18.03 -6.28
CA ILE A 26 -2.69 18.97 -7.21
C ILE A 26 -3.24 18.77 -8.62
N THR A 27 -3.50 19.87 -9.30
CA THR A 27 -4.04 19.91 -10.66
C THR A 27 -3.15 20.74 -11.56
N LEU A 28 -3.13 20.44 -12.85
CA LEU A 28 -2.46 21.25 -13.87
C LEU A 28 -3.19 21.11 -15.21
N GLU A 29 -3.24 22.19 -15.97
CA GLU A 29 -3.90 22.20 -17.29
C GLU A 29 -3.19 21.28 -18.30
N SER A 30 -3.97 20.68 -19.17
CA SER A 30 -3.58 19.61 -20.10
C SER A 30 -2.55 20.05 -21.15
N ASP A 31 -2.48 21.34 -21.43
CA ASP A 31 -1.54 21.94 -22.37
C ASP A 31 -0.20 22.36 -21.73
N ARG A 32 -0.07 22.25 -20.42
CA ARG A 32 1.16 22.51 -19.70
C ARG A 32 2.20 21.42 -19.98
N SER A 33 3.47 21.77 -19.78
CA SER A 33 4.58 20.86 -20.05
C SER A 33 4.78 19.82 -18.93
N VAL A 34 5.39 18.69 -19.27
CA VAL A 34 5.82 17.71 -18.29
C VAL A 34 6.85 18.29 -17.32
N SER A 35 7.68 19.24 -17.75
CA SER A 35 8.63 19.94 -16.88
C SER A 35 7.92 20.73 -15.78
N ASP A 36 6.83 21.44 -16.10
CA ASP A 36 6.01 22.16 -15.11
C ASP A 36 5.42 21.18 -14.10
N ALA A 37 4.93 20.03 -14.58
CA ALA A 37 4.37 18.98 -13.74
C ALA A 37 5.40 18.41 -12.76
N VAL A 38 6.63 18.13 -13.22
CA VAL A 38 7.72 17.62 -12.38
C VAL A 38 8.08 18.63 -11.29
N THR A 39 8.14 19.92 -11.64
CA THR A 39 8.43 20.99 -10.67
C THR A 39 7.34 21.04 -9.60
N LEU A 40 6.08 21.06 -9.99
CA LEU A 40 4.96 21.11 -9.06
C LEU A 40 4.85 19.85 -8.19
N MET A 41 5.08 18.65 -8.76
CA MET A 41 5.14 17.40 -7.99
C MET A 41 6.27 17.39 -6.96
N LYS A 42 7.43 17.98 -7.29
CA LYS A 42 8.56 18.11 -6.38
C LYS A 42 8.21 19.07 -5.23
N GLU A 43 7.70 20.26 -5.54
CA GLU A 43 7.33 21.27 -4.55
C GLU A 43 6.25 20.77 -3.57
N LYS A 44 5.26 20.06 -4.07
CA LYS A 44 4.15 19.52 -3.26
C LYS A 44 4.41 18.12 -2.71
N ASN A 45 5.59 17.56 -2.94
CA ASN A 45 5.97 16.19 -2.57
C ASN A 45 4.90 15.14 -2.99
N SER A 46 4.30 15.34 -4.17
CA SER A 46 3.27 14.45 -4.70
C SER A 46 3.83 13.43 -5.69
N ARG A 47 3.18 12.27 -5.79
CA ARG A 47 3.53 11.21 -6.77
C ARG A 47 2.67 11.24 -8.02
N SER A 48 1.57 12.00 -7.98
CA SER A 48 0.61 12.13 -9.08
C SER A 48 -0.04 13.51 -9.07
N MET A 49 -0.69 13.85 -10.16
CA MET A 49 -1.52 15.04 -10.30
C MET A 49 -2.69 14.75 -11.23
N LEU A 50 -3.78 15.46 -11.05
CA LEU A 50 -4.86 15.47 -12.03
C LEU A 50 -4.54 16.45 -13.17
N VAL A 51 -4.88 16.04 -14.36
CA VAL A 51 -4.81 16.87 -15.54
C VAL A 51 -6.20 17.44 -15.80
N THR A 52 -6.25 18.76 -15.90
CA THR A 52 -7.52 19.47 -16.15
C THR A 52 -7.59 20.04 -17.56
N HIS A 53 -8.81 20.23 -18.04
CA HIS A 53 -9.10 21.00 -19.23
C HIS A 53 -10.32 21.87 -18.95
N ASN A 54 -10.16 23.18 -19.06
CA ASN A 54 -11.19 24.15 -18.69
C ASN A 54 -11.75 23.95 -17.27
N GLY A 55 -10.90 23.56 -16.33
CA GLY A 55 -11.27 23.32 -14.93
C GLY A 55 -11.86 21.93 -14.64
N GLU A 56 -12.14 21.12 -15.66
CA GLU A 56 -12.59 19.74 -15.46
C GLU A 56 -11.42 18.75 -15.44
N ALA A 57 -11.45 17.81 -14.53
CA ALA A 57 -10.43 16.75 -14.45
C ALA A 57 -10.66 15.71 -15.55
N ILE A 58 -9.71 15.60 -16.48
CA ILE A 58 -9.80 14.74 -17.67
C ILE A 58 -8.84 13.55 -17.64
N GLY A 59 -7.83 13.59 -16.80
CA GLY A 59 -6.80 12.54 -16.72
C GLY A 59 -5.96 12.65 -15.46
N ILE A 60 -5.09 11.69 -15.30
CA ILE A 60 -4.10 11.63 -14.21
C ILE A 60 -2.71 11.39 -14.79
N VAL A 61 -1.70 12.06 -14.26
CA VAL A 61 -0.28 11.83 -14.57
C VAL A 61 0.44 11.45 -13.30
N THR A 62 1.26 10.41 -13.38
CA THR A 62 2.07 9.89 -12.28
C THR A 62 3.57 10.01 -12.60
N LYS A 63 4.43 9.90 -11.57
CA LYS A 63 5.90 9.80 -11.77
C LYS A 63 6.27 8.65 -12.72
N THR A 64 5.52 7.57 -12.70
CA THR A 64 5.72 6.40 -13.58
C THR A 64 5.43 6.73 -15.04
N ASP A 65 4.37 7.51 -15.30
CA ASP A 65 4.07 7.97 -16.68
C ASP A 65 5.19 8.83 -17.22
N ILE A 66 5.69 9.77 -16.41
CA ILE A 66 6.81 10.64 -16.79
C ILE A 66 8.06 9.80 -17.09
N LEU A 67 8.38 8.85 -16.23
CA LEU A 67 9.54 7.99 -16.40
C LEU A 67 9.48 7.17 -17.69
N PHE A 68 8.36 6.47 -17.94
CA PHE A 68 8.27 5.54 -19.07
C PHE A 68 7.82 6.17 -20.39
N LYS A 69 6.95 7.20 -20.34
CA LYS A 69 6.42 7.83 -21.57
C LYS A 69 7.24 9.02 -22.05
N VAL A 70 8.12 9.57 -21.20
CA VAL A 70 8.97 10.73 -21.56
C VAL A 70 10.45 10.38 -21.44
N MET A 71 10.93 10.06 -20.23
CA MET A 71 12.36 9.89 -20.00
C MET A 71 12.92 8.65 -20.73
N ALA A 72 12.27 7.49 -20.60
CA ALA A 72 12.70 6.27 -21.28
C ALA A 72 12.63 6.36 -22.81
N GLN A 73 11.81 7.27 -23.35
CA GLN A 73 11.70 7.52 -24.79
C GLN A 73 12.61 8.67 -25.29
N GLY A 74 13.46 9.23 -24.42
CA GLY A 74 14.35 10.33 -24.79
C GLY A 74 13.64 11.62 -25.20
N LYS A 75 12.37 11.79 -24.84
CA LYS A 75 11.58 12.97 -25.18
C LYS A 75 11.98 14.15 -24.30
N ASN A 76 11.94 15.35 -24.85
CA ASN A 76 12.21 16.57 -24.11
C ASN A 76 10.98 16.97 -23.24
N PRO A 77 11.08 16.95 -21.88
CA PRO A 77 9.94 17.22 -21.01
C PRO A 77 9.39 18.65 -21.11
N ASN A 78 10.17 19.60 -21.64
CA ASN A 78 9.69 20.97 -21.89
C ASN A 78 8.76 21.06 -23.11
N LYS A 79 8.83 20.08 -24.03
CA LYS A 79 8.04 20.06 -25.27
C LYS A 79 6.84 19.15 -25.20
N VAL A 80 6.87 18.13 -24.34
CA VAL A 80 5.78 17.17 -24.16
C VAL A 80 4.68 17.77 -23.30
N LYS A 81 3.44 17.70 -23.76
CA LYS A 81 2.24 18.18 -23.05
C LYS A 81 1.66 17.09 -22.16
N LEU A 82 1.00 17.46 -21.05
CA LEU A 82 0.40 16.50 -20.11
C LEU A 82 -0.65 15.62 -20.77
N ARG A 83 -1.46 16.17 -21.69
CA ARG A 83 -2.44 15.41 -22.47
C ARG A 83 -1.87 14.25 -23.28
N GLU A 84 -0.58 14.30 -23.62
CA GLU A 84 0.09 13.26 -24.41
C GLU A 84 0.49 12.04 -23.59
N ILE A 85 0.62 12.22 -22.26
CA ILE A 85 1.11 11.19 -21.37
C ILE A 85 0.13 10.77 -20.28
N MET A 86 -0.93 11.55 -20.05
CA MET A 86 -1.93 11.26 -19.03
C MET A 86 -2.63 9.93 -19.29
N SER A 87 -3.09 9.29 -18.22
CA SER A 87 -4.02 8.18 -18.26
C SER A 87 -5.45 8.72 -18.20
N SER A 88 -6.29 8.35 -19.17
CA SER A 88 -7.68 8.79 -19.31
C SER A 88 -8.50 7.62 -19.86
N PRO A 89 -9.79 7.45 -19.48
CA PRO A 89 -10.51 8.24 -18.50
C PRO A 89 -10.02 8.00 -17.06
N ILE A 90 -10.32 8.92 -16.15
CA ILE A 90 -10.01 8.77 -14.71
C ILE A 90 -10.95 7.73 -14.11
N ILE A 91 -10.39 6.78 -13.36
CA ILE A 91 -11.19 5.86 -12.55
C ILE A 91 -11.51 6.56 -11.23
N THR A 92 -12.80 6.76 -11.00
CA THR A 92 -13.32 7.43 -9.81
C THR A 92 -14.15 6.49 -8.96
N ILE A 93 -14.19 6.76 -7.65
CA ILE A 93 -15.06 6.09 -6.68
C ILE A 93 -15.88 7.12 -5.90
N SER A 94 -17.01 6.67 -5.35
CA SER A 94 -17.83 7.49 -4.45
C SER A 94 -17.14 7.70 -3.11
N PRO A 95 -17.34 8.84 -2.42
CA PRO A 95 -16.86 9.04 -1.05
C PRO A 95 -17.41 8.00 -0.04
N LYS A 96 -18.57 7.42 -0.34
CA LYS A 96 -19.21 6.37 0.47
C LYS A 96 -18.74 4.95 0.17
N THR A 97 -17.88 4.76 -0.83
CA THR A 97 -17.27 3.46 -1.12
C THR A 97 -16.46 3.00 0.10
N SER A 98 -16.57 1.74 0.49
CA SER A 98 -15.80 1.20 1.61
C SER A 98 -14.30 1.16 1.29
N ILE A 99 -13.45 1.22 2.32
CA ILE A 99 -12.00 1.10 2.16
C ILE A 99 -11.65 -0.25 1.53
N GLY A 100 -12.35 -1.33 1.92
CA GLY A 100 -12.16 -2.66 1.32
C GLY A 100 -12.48 -2.69 -0.17
N ASP A 101 -13.60 -2.10 -0.59
CA ASP A 101 -13.97 -2.01 -2.01
C ASP A 101 -12.99 -1.13 -2.79
N ALA A 102 -12.52 -0.03 -2.20
CA ALA A 102 -11.50 0.82 -2.83
C ALA A 102 -10.20 0.06 -3.08
N LEU A 103 -9.74 -0.77 -2.14
CA LEU A 103 -8.58 -1.64 -2.32
C LEU A 103 -8.82 -2.68 -3.42
N ALA A 104 -10.01 -3.28 -3.49
CA ALA A 104 -10.36 -4.21 -4.56
C ALA A 104 -10.35 -3.54 -5.95
N VAL A 105 -10.83 -2.30 -6.06
CA VAL A 105 -10.74 -1.51 -7.30
C VAL A 105 -9.29 -1.21 -7.67
N MET A 106 -8.45 -0.84 -6.69
CA MET A 106 -7.02 -0.60 -6.92
C MET A 106 -6.30 -1.84 -7.41
N GLU A 107 -6.60 -3.01 -6.83
CA GLU A 107 -6.03 -4.29 -7.24
C GLU A 107 -6.46 -4.68 -8.66
N LYS A 108 -7.76 -4.65 -8.92
CA LYS A 108 -8.34 -4.98 -10.22
C LYS A 108 -7.74 -4.18 -11.37
N HIS A 109 -7.48 -2.89 -11.15
CA HIS A 109 -6.96 -1.97 -12.16
C HIS A 109 -5.46 -1.69 -12.05
N ILE A 110 -4.76 -2.37 -11.13
CA ILE A 110 -3.31 -2.20 -10.85
C ILE A 110 -2.98 -0.73 -10.54
N LEU A 111 -3.85 -0.08 -9.76
CA LEU A 111 -3.72 1.32 -9.36
C LEU A 111 -3.13 1.45 -7.96
N ARG A 112 -2.39 2.54 -7.74
CA ARG A 112 -1.89 2.92 -6.42
C ARG A 112 -2.65 4.07 -5.79
N GLN A 113 -3.51 4.72 -6.57
CA GLN A 113 -4.33 5.85 -6.14
C GLN A 113 -5.66 5.82 -6.86
N LEU A 114 -6.72 6.25 -6.18
CA LEU A 114 -8.05 6.44 -6.74
C LEU A 114 -8.50 7.87 -6.50
N VAL A 115 -9.18 8.41 -7.50
CA VAL A 115 -9.84 9.71 -7.39
C VAL A 115 -11.21 9.50 -6.77
N VAL A 116 -11.52 10.32 -5.77
CA VAL A 116 -12.83 10.30 -5.10
C VAL A 116 -13.65 11.47 -5.61
N SER A 117 -14.83 11.19 -6.14
CA SER A 117 -15.71 12.21 -6.70
C SER A 117 -17.14 12.10 -6.18
N SER A 118 -17.80 13.23 -6.07
CA SER A 118 -19.23 13.35 -5.82
C SER A 118 -19.89 13.94 -7.07
N GLY A 119 -20.55 13.08 -7.85
CA GLY A 119 -21.00 13.44 -9.20
C GLY A 119 -19.80 13.77 -10.09
N SER A 120 -19.79 14.94 -10.71
CA SER A 120 -18.71 15.44 -11.56
C SER A 120 -17.57 16.14 -10.80
N THR A 121 -17.74 16.37 -9.50
CA THR A 121 -16.76 17.12 -8.70
C THR A 121 -15.78 16.20 -8.02
N VAL A 122 -14.49 16.38 -8.29
CA VAL A 122 -13.42 15.71 -7.53
C VAL A 122 -13.31 16.33 -6.15
N ILE A 123 -13.42 15.50 -5.10
CA ILE A 123 -13.32 15.92 -3.70
C ILE A 123 -11.99 15.55 -3.05
N GLY A 124 -11.25 14.60 -3.64
CA GLY A 124 -9.95 14.20 -3.12
C GLY A 124 -9.41 12.95 -3.80
N MET A 125 -8.39 12.40 -3.19
CA MET A 125 -7.76 11.14 -3.62
C MET A 125 -7.50 10.23 -2.42
N VAL A 126 -7.44 8.93 -2.69
CA VAL A 126 -7.05 7.90 -1.71
C VAL A 126 -5.85 7.16 -2.27
N SER A 127 -4.80 6.99 -1.48
CA SER A 127 -3.62 6.24 -1.88
C SER A 127 -3.57 4.87 -1.19
N ARG A 128 -3.10 3.85 -1.93
CA ARG A 128 -2.93 2.51 -1.41
C ARG A 128 -1.94 2.46 -0.24
N ASP A 129 -0.84 3.21 -0.34
CA ASP A 129 0.19 3.25 0.70
C ASP A 129 -0.39 3.77 2.03
N GLU A 130 -1.24 4.80 1.97
CA GLU A 130 -1.90 5.41 3.13
C GLU A 130 -2.94 4.47 3.76
N LEU A 131 -3.71 3.75 2.93
CA LEU A 131 -4.63 2.72 3.40
C LEU A 131 -3.90 1.58 4.10
N PHE A 132 -2.82 1.08 3.52
CA PHE A 132 -2.02 0.02 4.15
C PHE A 132 -1.38 0.47 5.46
N GLU A 133 -0.91 1.71 5.56
CA GLU A 133 -0.38 2.25 6.81
C GLU A 133 -1.44 2.25 7.92
N ARG A 134 -2.68 2.64 7.60
CA ARG A 134 -3.79 2.61 8.56
C ARG A 134 -4.18 1.20 8.96
N ILE A 135 -4.28 0.28 7.99
CA ILE A 135 -4.56 -1.14 8.24
C ILE A 135 -3.46 -1.74 9.13
N HIS A 136 -2.20 -1.42 8.86
CA HIS A 136 -1.09 -1.88 9.67
C HIS A 136 -1.17 -1.36 11.11
N LYS A 137 -1.48 -0.09 11.31
CA LYS A 137 -1.70 0.49 12.64
C LYS A 137 -2.85 -0.22 13.38
N ALA A 138 -3.99 -0.43 12.72
CA ALA A 138 -5.13 -1.16 13.29
C ALA A 138 -4.75 -2.61 13.66
N SER A 139 -3.97 -3.31 12.83
CA SER A 139 -3.53 -4.68 13.11
C SER A 139 -2.55 -4.79 14.28
N MET A 140 -1.69 -3.79 14.48
CA MET A 140 -0.74 -3.77 15.61
C MET A 140 -1.44 -3.63 16.96
N VAL A 141 -2.53 -2.90 17.03
CA VAL A 141 -3.32 -2.72 18.25
C VAL A 141 -3.92 -4.04 18.71
N VAL A 142 -4.47 -4.83 17.80
CA VAL A 142 -5.01 -6.18 18.11
C VAL A 142 -3.92 -7.10 18.65
N SER A 143 -2.69 -6.98 18.14
CA SER A 143 -1.56 -7.80 18.60
C SER A 143 -1.11 -7.46 20.03
N GLN A 144 -1.21 -6.19 20.44
CA GLN A 144 -0.81 -5.76 21.80
C GLN A 144 -1.80 -6.21 22.89
N THR A 145 -3.09 -6.33 22.56
CA THR A 145 -4.12 -6.80 23.49
C THR A 145 -4.17 -8.32 23.61
N ALA A 146 -3.84 -9.05 22.53
CA ALA A 146 -3.91 -10.51 22.50
C ALA A 146 -2.67 -11.23 23.03
N LEU A 147 -1.51 -10.58 23.07
CA LEU A 147 -0.22 -11.23 23.36
C LEU A 147 0.65 -10.39 24.30
N LYS A 148 0.29 -10.31 25.59
CA LYS A 148 1.26 -9.92 26.60
C LYS A 148 2.39 -10.97 26.60
N GLY A 149 3.47 -10.72 25.84
CA GLY A 149 4.74 -11.43 26.01
C GLY A 149 5.37 -12.13 24.80
N THR A 150 4.86 -12.00 23.57
CA THR A 150 5.55 -12.59 22.40
C THR A 150 5.75 -11.56 21.28
N PRO A 151 6.98 -11.38 20.78
CA PRO A 151 7.22 -10.55 19.61
C PRO A 151 6.67 -11.27 18.36
N VAL A 152 5.71 -10.63 17.68
CA VAL A 152 5.16 -11.12 16.40
C VAL A 152 5.87 -10.38 15.27
N CYS A 153 6.68 -11.11 14.51
CA CYS A 153 7.27 -10.59 13.28
C CYS A 153 6.29 -10.84 12.13
N ILE A 154 5.54 -9.81 11.71
CA ILE A 154 4.54 -9.93 10.66
C ILE A 154 5.22 -9.61 9.31
N ILE A 155 5.65 -10.64 8.59
CA ILE A 155 6.15 -10.52 7.21
C ILE A 155 5.09 -10.99 6.20
N ASN A 156 4.03 -11.71 6.63
CA ASN A 156 3.03 -12.28 5.73
C ASN A 156 1.60 -12.14 6.29
N PRO A 157 0.65 -11.48 5.57
CA PRO A 157 -0.75 -11.38 6.00
C PRO A 157 -1.46 -12.73 6.21
N ASN A 158 -1.03 -13.79 5.52
CA ASN A 158 -1.55 -15.13 5.73
C ASN A 158 -1.07 -15.78 7.04
N ALA A 159 -0.07 -15.22 7.73
CA ALA A 159 0.37 -15.70 9.04
C ALA A 159 -0.68 -15.48 10.15
N ILE A 160 -1.65 -14.59 9.95
CA ILE A 160 -2.74 -14.34 10.90
C ILE A 160 -3.69 -15.56 11.00
N ALA A 161 -3.91 -16.27 9.90
CA ALA A 161 -4.70 -17.51 9.89
C ALA A 161 -4.03 -18.63 10.72
N PHE A 162 -2.70 -18.72 10.67
CA PHE A 162 -1.93 -19.70 11.42
C PHE A 162 -1.96 -19.49 12.94
N VAL A 163 -2.11 -18.25 13.42
CA VAL A 163 -2.12 -17.96 14.88
C VAL A 163 -3.42 -18.42 15.53
N LYS A 164 -4.56 -18.37 14.82
CA LYS A 164 -5.84 -18.87 15.37
C LYS A 164 -5.85 -20.38 15.56
N ASP A 165 -5.22 -21.12 14.66
CA ASP A 165 -5.17 -22.60 14.75
C ASP A 165 -4.05 -23.08 15.69
N ALA A 166 -3.01 -22.28 15.91
CA ALA A 166 -1.89 -22.62 16.80
C ALA A 166 -2.25 -22.55 18.30
N ILE A 167 -3.34 -21.90 18.68
CA ILE A 167 -3.80 -21.82 20.08
C ILE A 167 -4.48 -23.14 20.53
N SER A 168 -4.93 -23.98 19.60
CA SER A 168 -5.60 -25.25 19.87
C SER A 168 -4.83 -26.49 19.41
N ALA A 169 -3.72 -26.37 18.73
CA ALA A 169 -2.94 -27.47 18.19
C ALA A 169 -1.61 -27.68 18.91
N LYS A 170 -1.14 -28.93 19.01
CA LYS A 170 0.21 -29.31 19.39
C LYS A 170 1.21 -28.43 18.63
N LEU A 171 2.22 -27.89 19.34
CA LEU A 171 3.28 -27.08 18.73
C LEU A 171 3.89 -27.82 17.53
N ALA A 172 3.72 -27.31 16.33
CA ALA A 172 4.27 -27.88 15.11
C ALA A 172 5.09 -26.82 14.35
N CYS A 173 6.13 -27.26 13.66
CA CYS A 173 6.93 -26.36 12.82
C CYS A 173 6.11 -25.88 11.62
N PRO A 174 6.00 -24.56 11.38
CA PRO A 174 5.22 -24.01 10.26
C PRO A 174 5.83 -24.32 8.88
N TYR A 175 7.09 -24.74 8.82
CA TYR A 175 7.79 -25.03 7.56
C TYR A 175 7.79 -26.50 7.18
N CYS A 176 7.85 -27.42 8.15
CA CYS A 176 7.91 -28.86 7.87
C CYS A 176 6.87 -29.69 8.64
N ASN A 177 6.01 -29.03 9.40
CA ASN A 177 4.92 -29.65 10.19
C ASN A 177 5.39 -30.66 11.27
N SER A 178 6.68 -30.67 11.61
CA SER A 178 7.23 -31.51 12.69
C SER A 178 6.67 -31.09 14.04
N PRO A 179 6.16 -32.01 14.88
CA PRO A 179 5.59 -31.69 16.18
C PRO A 179 6.67 -31.45 17.25
N PHE A 180 6.40 -30.56 18.20
CA PHE A 180 7.28 -30.22 19.32
C PHE A 180 6.50 -30.13 20.63
N ASP A 181 7.13 -30.53 21.73
CA ASP A 181 6.52 -30.51 23.04
C ASP A 181 6.65 -29.16 23.75
N ASP A 182 7.64 -28.34 23.35
CA ASP A 182 7.87 -27.02 23.92
C ASP A 182 8.33 -25.99 22.88
N LYS A 183 8.12 -24.71 23.21
CA LYS A 183 8.48 -23.57 22.34
C LYS A 183 9.99 -23.44 22.09
N SER A 184 10.82 -23.83 23.06
CA SER A 184 12.27 -23.71 22.95
C SER A 184 12.86 -24.76 22.01
N ALA A 185 12.25 -25.94 21.96
CA ALA A 185 12.59 -27.01 21.02
C ALA A 185 12.18 -26.61 19.59
N LEU A 186 10.97 -26.04 19.44
CA LEU A 186 10.50 -25.51 18.15
C LEU A 186 11.38 -24.36 17.65
N SER A 187 11.74 -23.40 18.50
CA SER A 187 12.63 -22.30 18.13
C SER A 187 13.98 -22.79 17.66
N ARG A 188 14.63 -23.70 18.42
CA ARG A 188 15.92 -24.30 18.02
C ARG A 188 15.83 -25.08 16.70
N HIS A 189 14.69 -25.73 16.43
CA HIS A 189 14.47 -26.44 15.19
C HIS A 189 14.33 -25.47 14.01
N ILE A 190 13.55 -24.40 14.17
CA ILE A 190 13.38 -23.36 13.13
C ILE A 190 14.73 -22.69 12.87
N ASP A 191 15.44 -22.28 13.91
CA ASP A 191 16.74 -21.64 13.80
C ASP A 191 17.77 -22.53 13.10
N ARG A 192 17.74 -23.83 13.34
CA ARG A 192 18.72 -24.78 12.81
C ARG A 192 18.42 -25.23 11.38
N LEU A 193 17.14 -25.41 11.02
CA LEU A 193 16.74 -26.07 9.76
C LEU A 193 16.07 -25.15 8.76
N HIS A 194 15.48 -24.02 9.18
CA HIS A 194 14.66 -23.17 8.32
C HIS A 194 15.11 -21.70 8.24
N ILE A 195 15.63 -21.16 9.33
CA ILE A 195 16.11 -19.76 9.38
C ILE A 195 17.58 -19.73 9.79
N GLY A 196 18.01 -20.79 10.46
CA GLY A 196 19.28 -20.83 11.11
C GLY A 196 20.45 -20.62 10.20
N SER A 197 21.52 -20.21 10.82
CA SER A 197 22.88 -20.02 10.34
C SER A 197 23.31 -20.85 9.09
N GLY A 198 22.55 -21.89 8.74
CA GLY A 198 22.77 -22.72 7.59
C GLY A 198 22.38 -22.09 6.24
N LEU A 199 21.35 -21.24 6.19
CA LEU A 199 20.92 -20.61 4.92
C LEU A 199 21.60 -19.27 4.67
N LEU A 200 21.77 -18.45 5.69
CA LEU A 200 22.41 -17.13 5.54
C LEU A 200 23.95 -17.22 5.68
N GLU A 201 24.48 -17.97 6.67
CA GLU A 201 25.92 -18.13 6.82
C GLU A 201 26.53 -19.14 5.83
N GLY A 202 25.84 -20.20 5.44
CA GLY A 202 26.29 -21.17 4.46
C GLY A 202 26.33 -20.62 3.02
N ASP A 203 25.31 -19.86 2.64
CA ASP A 203 25.24 -19.26 1.31
C ASP A 203 26.17 -18.05 1.16
N VAL A 204 26.35 -17.25 2.20
CA VAL A 204 27.31 -16.14 2.17
C VAL A 204 28.75 -16.65 2.12
N ARG A 205 29.09 -17.73 2.82
CA ARG A 205 30.43 -18.33 2.74
C ARG A 205 30.72 -19.02 1.40
N ARG A 206 29.71 -19.51 0.68
CA ARG A 206 29.87 -20.06 -0.66
C ARG A 206 29.98 -19.01 -1.77
N ILE A 207 29.61 -17.77 -1.48
CA ILE A 207 29.71 -16.66 -2.43
C ILE A 207 31.06 -15.93 -2.31
N VAL A 208 31.80 -16.15 -1.22
CA VAL A 208 33.04 -15.43 -0.93
C VAL A 208 34.29 -16.30 -1.09
N ASP A 209 34.16 -17.60 -1.35
CA ASP A 209 35.22 -18.52 -1.80
C ASP A 209 35.02 -18.86 -3.29
#